data_a9264c26be96d7c3652017abb1cc1dfe
#
_entry.id   a9264c26be96d7c3652017abb1cc1dfe
#
_cell.length_a   1.000
_cell.length_b   1.000
_cell.length_c   1.000
_cell.angle_alpha   90.00
_cell.angle_beta   90.00
_cell.angle_gamma   90.00
#
_symmetry.space_group_name_H-M   'P 1'
#
loop_
_entity.id
_entity.type
_entity.pdbx_description
1 polymer ?
#
loop_
_entity_poly.entity_id
_entity_poly.type
_entity_poly.pdbx_seq_one_letter_code
_entity_poly.pdbx_strand_id
1 'polypeptide(L)'
;SDLYSFGNSSSATTYRMYQEKIDTDSYYSVRYLTVTEEPFDYNAMAHTYRSYLEAKLGKNAQGKENGLFLEIYGAVQTQKTFLGLPYRAVTPLTTYSEVVCISDELKALGTDEIIIQYKNWESGNIRNKVPDKVRSAKKLGGGSGLKTMLKKLKTSGTDIYLDLDFTHYTYSGYGYSTRFNSATLLSKTTAIQKKFLLSTLYEDEDAPWSYLLNLKSFKKVVNKYYNSAKQLEADFSLSSLGNDIYTDYFSDDSSRNITEKYLTDAAKTFSNGKGLITSGGNAYMLPFVDFISSAPVTSSGFDVEDETVPFYQMCLSGIKGMSTPPINQDGNPEKAFLKAVETGISPGYLLIKSDSYILKNTAYNNLYGTTFDGWKETAASHLLKWKEIRDKLGNGKIQAHKNINANVTYTLYENGAAVIVNYGDSAYTDENGNVTDAVSYTVLGGDR
;
A
#
# COMPACT_ATOMS: atom_id res chain seq x y z
N SER A 1 15.10 21.87 4.58
CA SER A 1 16.02 22.65 3.72
C SER A 1 16.20 21.90 2.42
N ASP A 2 15.93 22.56 1.30
CA ASP A 2 16.11 21.97 -0.02
C ASP A 2 17.53 22.21 -0.51
N LEU A 3 18.07 21.24 -1.26
CA LEU A 3 19.36 21.37 -1.89
C LEU A 3 19.18 22.01 -3.27
N TYR A 4 19.89 23.11 -3.53
CA TYR A 4 19.90 23.80 -4.81
C TYR A 4 21.26 23.64 -5.46
N SER A 5 21.24 23.31 -6.75
CA SER A 5 22.43 23.23 -7.57
C SER A 5 22.45 24.38 -8.57
N PHE A 6 23.50 25.19 -8.54
CA PHE A 6 23.75 26.26 -9.50
C PHE A 6 25.00 25.92 -10.30
N GLY A 7 24.91 26.07 -11.62
CA GLY A 7 26.01 25.83 -12.57
C GLY A 7 25.74 24.70 -13.55
N ASN A 8 26.60 24.59 -14.56
CA ASN A 8 26.56 23.47 -15.50
C ASN A 8 27.28 22.25 -14.90
N SER A 9 27.03 21.07 -15.46
CA SER A 9 27.41 19.77 -14.92
C SER A 9 28.83 19.56 -14.39
N SER A 10 29.78 20.37 -14.80
CA SER A 10 31.18 20.31 -14.33
C SER A 10 31.53 21.25 -13.18
N SER A 11 30.65 22.19 -12.84
CA SER A 11 30.87 23.21 -11.80
C SER A 11 29.64 23.48 -10.92
N ALA A 12 28.73 22.50 -10.85
CA ALA A 12 27.53 22.67 -10.04
C ALA A 12 27.85 22.75 -8.55
N THR A 13 27.50 23.85 -7.92
CA THR A 13 27.61 24.04 -6.47
C THR A 13 26.25 23.87 -5.83
N THR A 14 26.17 23.01 -4.82
CA THR A 14 24.91 22.70 -4.12
C THR A 14 24.82 23.54 -2.84
N TYR A 15 23.77 24.28 -2.69
CA TYR A 15 23.49 25.09 -1.51
C TYR A 15 22.27 24.57 -0.74
N ARG A 16 22.31 24.65 0.59
CA ARG A 16 21.12 24.49 1.42
C ARG A 16 20.41 25.83 1.49
N MET A 17 19.15 25.87 1.07
CA MET A 17 18.33 27.07 1.19
C MET A 17 17.25 26.86 2.26
N TYR A 18 16.95 27.92 2.96
CA TYR A 18 15.89 27.94 3.97
C TYR A 18 14.71 28.72 3.44
N GLN A 19 13.52 28.30 3.86
CA GLN A 19 12.30 29.04 3.55
C GLN A 19 12.35 30.43 4.21
N GLU A 20 11.96 31.46 3.48
CA GLU A 20 12.02 32.85 3.93
C GLU A 20 11.05 33.15 5.08
N LYS A 21 9.88 32.47 5.09
CA LYS A 21 8.92 32.55 6.18
C LYS A 21 8.94 31.26 6.99
N ILE A 22 9.35 31.37 8.24
CA ILE A 22 9.10 30.36 9.26
C ILE A 22 7.71 30.68 9.83
N ASP A 23 6.82 29.71 9.88
CA ASP A 23 5.58 29.83 10.63
C ASP A 23 5.93 29.96 12.11
N THR A 24 5.91 31.21 12.62
CA THR A 24 6.27 31.51 14.00
C THR A 24 5.27 30.99 15.03
N ASP A 25 4.06 30.61 14.56
CA ASP A 25 3.01 30.03 15.39
C ASP A 25 3.10 28.49 15.41
N SER A 26 3.98 27.89 14.60
CA SER A 26 4.25 26.45 14.65
C SER A 26 5.15 26.11 15.85
N TYR A 27 4.75 25.10 16.59
CA TYR A 27 5.58 24.54 17.65
C TYR A 27 6.10 23.16 17.25
N TYR A 28 7.33 22.88 17.61
CA TYR A 28 7.91 21.55 17.53
C TYR A 28 7.70 20.85 18.88
N SER A 29 7.06 19.69 18.86
CA SER A 29 6.88 18.89 20.07
C SER A 29 7.53 17.52 19.93
N VAL A 30 8.22 17.08 20.96
CA VAL A 30 8.77 15.73 21.10
C VAL A 30 8.13 15.12 22.33
N ARG A 31 7.61 13.90 22.15
CA ARG A 31 7.10 13.11 23.28
C ARG A 31 8.06 11.96 23.54
N TYR A 32 8.56 11.88 24.74
CA TYR A 32 9.32 10.75 25.24
C TYR A 32 8.38 9.81 25.98
N LEU A 33 8.35 8.54 25.57
CA LEU A 33 7.63 7.48 26.25
C LEU A 33 8.66 6.63 26.99
N THR A 34 8.54 6.54 28.31
CA THR A 34 9.45 5.75 29.14
C THR A 34 8.91 4.33 29.24
N VAL A 35 9.75 3.35 28.94
CA VAL A 35 9.47 1.95 29.23
C VAL A 35 9.74 1.71 30.71
N THR A 36 8.75 1.24 31.45
CA THR A 36 8.82 1.08 32.92
C THR A 36 8.83 -0.39 33.37
N GLU A 37 8.61 -1.32 32.44
CA GLU A 37 8.54 -2.76 32.71
C GLU A 37 9.69 -3.50 32.02
N GLU A 38 10.32 -4.43 32.72
CA GLU A 38 11.32 -5.31 32.16
C GLU A 38 10.69 -6.44 31.32
N PRO A 39 11.36 -6.92 30.26
CA PRO A 39 12.69 -6.52 29.79
C PRO A 39 12.64 -5.18 29.02
N PHE A 40 13.68 -4.36 29.15
CA PHE A 40 13.82 -3.09 28.44
C PHE A 40 14.32 -3.32 27.00
N ASP A 41 13.47 -3.90 26.18
CA ASP A 41 13.77 -4.30 24.79
C ASP A 41 12.76 -3.66 23.79
N TYR A 42 12.91 -4.01 22.51
CA TYR A 42 11.99 -3.51 21.49
C TYR A 42 10.55 -4.01 21.65
N ASN A 43 10.31 -5.13 22.34
CA ASN A 43 8.97 -5.62 22.65
C ASN A 43 8.25 -4.66 23.61
N ALA A 44 8.92 -4.27 24.69
CA ALA A 44 8.37 -3.33 25.64
C ALA A 44 8.17 -1.93 25.01
N MET A 45 9.08 -1.50 24.11
CA MET A 45 8.91 -0.26 23.33
C MET A 45 7.68 -0.34 22.42
N ALA A 46 7.47 -1.44 21.73
CA ALA A 46 6.32 -1.64 20.85
C ALA A 46 4.99 -1.64 21.64
N HIS A 47 4.93 -2.28 22.79
CA HIS A 47 3.76 -2.28 23.68
C HIS A 47 3.43 -0.88 24.19
N THR A 48 4.45 -0.15 24.65
CA THR A 48 4.29 1.24 25.13
C THR A 48 3.74 2.13 24.02
N TYR A 49 4.28 2.00 22.80
CA TYR A 49 3.82 2.79 21.66
C TYR A 49 2.44 2.34 21.19
N ARG A 50 2.13 1.05 21.16
CA ARG A 50 0.79 0.51 20.85
C ARG A 50 -0.26 1.06 21.80
N SER A 51 0.00 1.03 23.11
CA SER A 51 -0.91 1.58 24.13
C SER A 51 -1.17 3.07 23.92
N TYR A 52 -0.14 3.82 23.55
CA TYR A 52 -0.29 5.23 23.16
C TYR A 52 -1.17 5.39 21.92
N LEU A 53 -0.98 4.56 20.88
CA LEU A 53 -1.79 4.58 19.66
C LEU A 53 -3.25 4.21 19.95
N GLU A 54 -3.52 3.18 20.73
CA GLU A 54 -4.86 2.77 21.13
C GLU A 54 -5.60 3.91 21.85
N ALA A 55 -4.94 4.56 22.80
CA ALA A 55 -5.50 5.70 23.52
C ALA A 55 -5.78 6.89 22.58
N LYS A 56 -4.87 7.16 21.61
CA LYS A 56 -5.02 8.24 20.64
C LYS A 56 -6.13 7.98 19.61
N LEU A 57 -6.26 6.75 19.16
CA LEU A 57 -7.22 6.34 18.12
C LEU A 57 -8.63 6.11 18.71
N GLY A 58 -8.74 5.70 19.97
CA GLY A 58 -10.00 5.40 20.63
C GLY A 58 -10.83 4.39 19.82
N LYS A 59 -12.06 4.75 19.44
CA LYS A 59 -12.94 3.89 18.63
C LYS A 59 -12.36 3.52 17.25
N ASN A 60 -11.43 4.30 16.75
CA ASN A 60 -10.77 4.04 15.47
C ASN A 60 -9.58 3.08 15.59
N ALA A 61 -9.35 2.49 16.77
CA ALA A 61 -8.34 1.44 16.99
C ALA A 61 -8.81 0.05 16.51
N GLN A 62 -10.01 -0.08 15.97
CA GLN A 62 -10.49 -1.33 15.38
C GLN A 62 -10.30 -1.27 13.85
N GLY A 63 -9.41 -2.10 13.35
CA GLY A 63 -9.20 -2.32 11.93
C GLY A 63 -10.03 -3.48 11.39
N LYS A 64 -9.96 -3.69 10.09
CA LYS A 64 -10.53 -4.85 9.43
C LYS A 64 -9.69 -6.09 9.72
N GLU A 65 -10.35 -7.24 9.81
CA GLU A 65 -9.67 -8.52 9.95
C GLU A 65 -8.81 -8.84 8.73
N ASN A 66 -7.76 -9.62 8.96
CA ASN A 66 -6.79 -10.03 7.96
C ASN A 66 -7.34 -11.21 7.13
N GLY A 67 -7.63 -10.97 5.85
CA GLY A 67 -7.98 -11.99 4.85
C GLY A 67 -6.91 -12.12 3.75
N LEU A 68 -7.21 -12.73 2.62
CA LEU A 68 -6.35 -12.66 1.44
C LEU A 68 -6.45 -11.27 0.82
N PHE A 69 -5.32 -10.59 0.70
CA PHE A 69 -5.28 -9.28 0.07
C PHE A 69 -4.87 -9.37 -1.41
N LEU A 70 -5.70 -8.81 -2.29
CA LEU A 70 -5.46 -8.83 -3.73
C LEU A 70 -5.36 -7.41 -4.30
N GLU A 71 -4.23 -7.07 -4.89
CA GLU A 71 -4.13 -5.93 -5.80
C GLU A 71 -4.50 -6.40 -7.20
N ILE A 72 -5.52 -5.80 -7.80
CA ILE A 72 -5.96 -6.12 -9.17
C ILE A 72 -5.87 -4.86 -10.02
N TYR A 73 -5.25 -4.96 -11.20
CA TYR A 73 -5.18 -3.86 -12.15
C TYR A 73 -6.22 -3.99 -13.25
N GLY A 74 -7.03 -2.94 -13.42
CA GLY A 74 -8.11 -2.89 -14.42
C GLY A 74 -7.60 -2.73 -15.84
N ALA A 75 -6.90 -1.66 -16.13
CA ALA A 75 -6.39 -1.38 -17.48
C ALA A 75 -5.11 -0.54 -17.45
N VAL A 76 -4.38 -0.58 -18.54
CA VAL A 76 -3.19 0.24 -18.78
C VAL A 76 -3.28 0.96 -20.12
N GLN A 77 -2.42 1.97 -20.33
CA GLN A 77 -2.23 2.55 -21.64
C GLN A 77 -1.15 1.78 -22.40
N THR A 78 -1.50 1.35 -23.62
CA THR A 78 -0.56 0.76 -24.56
C THR A 78 -0.40 1.66 -25.79
N GLN A 79 0.78 1.68 -26.38
CA GLN A 79 0.98 2.36 -27.65
C GLN A 79 0.50 1.46 -28.79
N LYS A 80 -0.39 1.97 -29.62
CA LYS A 80 -0.89 1.31 -30.83
C LYS A 80 -0.69 2.24 -32.02
N THR A 81 -0.72 1.66 -33.22
CA THR A 81 -0.57 2.42 -34.47
C THR A 81 -1.88 2.31 -35.28
N PHE A 82 -2.36 3.44 -35.77
CA PHE A 82 -3.47 3.49 -36.72
C PHE A 82 -3.05 4.33 -37.93
N LEU A 83 -3.12 3.77 -39.11
CA LEU A 83 -2.65 4.38 -40.36
C LEU A 83 -1.22 4.96 -40.25
N GLY A 84 -0.29 4.24 -39.58
CA GLY A 84 1.09 4.70 -39.39
C GLY A 84 1.27 5.71 -38.26
N LEU A 85 0.19 6.24 -37.64
CA LEU A 85 0.26 7.21 -36.55
C LEU A 85 0.16 6.52 -35.19
N PRO A 86 1.11 6.73 -34.28
CA PRO A 86 1.04 6.15 -32.96
C PRO A 86 -0.04 6.85 -32.10
N TYR A 87 -0.81 6.07 -31.35
CA TYR A 87 -1.76 6.58 -30.37
C TYR A 87 -1.80 5.74 -29.11
N ARG A 88 -2.20 6.33 -27.98
CA ARG A 88 -2.35 5.63 -26.71
C ARG A 88 -3.75 5.04 -26.59
N ALA A 89 -3.82 3.72 -26.55
CA ALA A 89 -5.05 2.95 -26.36
C ALA A 89 -5.18 2.49 -24.91
N VAL A 90 -6.41 2.44 -24.41
CA VAL A 90 -6.72 1.76 -23.14
C VAL A 90 -6.87 0.27 -23.43
N THR A 91 -6.04 -0.55 -22.81
CA THR A 91 -6.03 -2.00 -22.93
C THR A 91 -6.39 -2.63 -21.59
N PRO A 92 -7.47 -3.41 -21.51
CA PRO A 92 -7.87 -4.11 -20.29
C PRO A 92 -6.81 -5.12 -19.86
N LEU A 93 -6.58 -5.19 -18.55
CA LEU A 93 -5.83 -6.26 -17.86
C LEU A 93 -6.79 -7.17 -17.10
N THR A 94 -7.78 -6.57 -16.41
CA THR A 94 -8.83 -7.28 -15.70
C THR A 94 -10.10 -6.44 -15.76
N THR A 95 -11.11 -6.91 -16.45
CA THR A 95 -12.42 -6.24 -16.58
C THR A 95 -13.24 -6.37 -15.29
N TYR A 96 -14.31 -5.57 -15.13
CA TYR A 96 -15.20 -5.66 -13.98
C TYR A 96 -15.83 -7.05 -13.80
N SER A 97 -16.14 -7.73 -14.90
CA SER A 97 -16.66 -9.12 -14.84
C SER A 97 -15.59 -10.12 -14.42
N GLU A 98 -14.35 -9.93 -14.85
CA GLU A 98 -13.23 -10.79 -14.48
C GLU A 98 -12.82 -10.63 -13.02
N VAL A 99 -12.97 -9.44 -12.41
CA VAL A 99 -12.79 -9.28 -10.95
C VAL A 99 -13.76 -10.17 -10.17
N VAL A 100 -15.02 -10.25 -10.61
CA VAL A 100 -16.01 -11.16 -10.02
C VAL A 100 -15.59 -12.61 -10.22
N CYS A 101 -15.16 -12.98 -11.43
CA CYS A 101 -14.69 -14.32 -11.76
C CYS A 101 -13.48 -14.74 -10.87
N ILE A 102 -12.49 -13.87 -10.68
CA ILE A 102 -11.35 -14.09 -9.77
C ILE A 102 -11.84 -14.40 -8.34
N SER A 103 -12.78 -13.59 -7.83
CA SER A 103 -13.34 -13.82 -6.51
C SER A 103 -14.08 -15.15 -6.42
N ASP A 104 -14.91 -15.48 -7.42
CA ASP A 104 -15.69 -16.70 -7.44
C ASP A 104 -14.79 -17.96 -7.58
N GLU A 105 -13.75 -17.90 -8.42
CA GLU A 105 -12.78 -19.00 -8.59
C GLU A 105 -11.99 -19.25 -7.29
N LEU A 106 -11.52 -18.19 -6.61
CA LEU A 106 -10.81 -18.33 -5.33
C LEU A 106 -11.72 -18.89 -4.24
N LYS A 107 -12.98 -18.45 -4.17
CA LYS A 107 -13.97 -19.01 -3.23
C LYS A 107 -14.27 -20.48 -3.50
N ALA A 108 -14.31 -20.89 -4.74
CA ALA A 108 -14.46 -22.30 -5.10
C ALA A 108 -13.26 -23.16 -4.63
N LEU A 109 -12.09 -22.55 -4.40
CA LEU A 109 -10.91 -23.18 -3.79
C LEU A 109 -10.92 -23.12 -2.25
N GLY A 110 -12.01 -22.68 -1.63
CA GLY A 110 -12.19 -22.65 -0.18
C GLY A 110 -11.79 -21.33 0.51
N THR A 111 -11.61 -20.26 -0.26
CA THR A 111 -11.16 -18.97 0.27
C THR A 111 -12.35 -18.03 0.49
N ASP A 112 -12.81 -17.83 1.73
CA ASP A 112 -14.00 -17.01 2.02
C ASP A 112 -13.69 -15.52 2.22
N GLU A 113 -12.52 -15.19 2.73
CA GLU A 113 -12.16 -13.85 3.16
C GLU A 113 -11.18 -13.19 2.17
N ILE A 114 -11.74 -12.44 1.23
CA ILE A 114 -10.98 -11.79 0.16
C ILE A 114 -11.18 -10.28 0.26
N ILE A 115 -10.05 -9.55 0.28
CA ILE A 115 -10.00 -8.09 0.24
C ILE A 115 -9.36 -7.69 -1.08
N ILE A 116 -10.07 -6.95 -1.90
CA ILE A 116 -9.61 -6.52 -3.24
C ILE A 116 -9.35 -5.01 -3.24
N GLN A 117 -8.13 -4.62 -3.60
CA GLN A 117 -7.79 -3.26 -4.02
C GLN A 117 -7.78 -3.22 -5.55
N TYR A 118 -8.74 -2.53 -6.15
CA TYR A 118 -8.87 -2.49 -7.60
C TYR A 118 -8.28 -1.19 -8.15
N LYS A 119 -7.09 -1.29 -8.72
CA LYS A 119 -6.30 -0.18 -9.28
C LYS A 119 -6.62 0.05 -10.76
N ASN A 120 -6.41 1.26 -11.23
CA ASN A 120 -6.63 1.63 -12.64
C ASN A 120 -7.99 1.17 -13.20
N TRP A 121 -9.04 1.32 -12.39
CA TRP A 121 -10.40 0.93 -12.75
C TRP A 121 -11.17 2.01 -13.50
N GLU A 122 -10.75 3.28 -13.40
CA GLU A 122 -11.43 4.43 -13.98
C GLU A 122 -10.52 5.19 -14.96
N SER A 123 -11.13 5.96 -15.86
CA SER A 123 -10.46 6.53 -17.02
C SER A 123 -9.39 7.59 -16.67
N GLY A 124 -9.48 8.24 -15.51
CA GLY A 124 -8.50 9.24 -15.06
C GLY A 124 -7.17 8.56 -14.73
N ASN A 125 -7.19 7.63 -13.78
CA ASN A 125 -6.01 6.91 -13.34
C ASN A 125 -5.41 6.03 -14.46
N ILE A 126 -6.24 5.32 -15.26
CA ILE A 126 -5.75 4.57 -16.42
C ILE A 126 -4.95 5.46 -17.38
N ARG A 127 -5.37 6.72 -17.55
CA ARG A 127 -4.73 7.67 -18.48
C ARG A 127 -3.63 8.50 -17.83
N ASN A 128 -3.29 8.23 -16.57
CA ASN A 128 -2.35 9.00 -15.76
C ASN A 128 -2.68 10.52 -15.79
N LYS A 129 -3.98 10.83 -15.61
CA LYS A 129 -4.54 12.18 -15.54
C LYS A 129 -5.23 12.37 -14.20
N VAL A 130 -5.30 13.61 -13.74
CA VAL A 130 -6.00 13.96 -12.50
C VAL A 130 -7.44 13.44 -12.55
N PRO A 131 -7.87 12.57 -11.61
CA PRO A 131 -9.23 12.07 -11.54
C PRO A 131 -10.12 13.14 -10.90
N ASP A 132 -10.92 13.86 -11.70
CA ASP A 132 -11.77 14.96 -11.19
C ASP A 132 -13.24 14.56 -10.97
N LYS A 133 -13.65 13.41 -11.46
CA LYS A 133 -14.97 12.77 -11.24
C LYS A 133 -14.91 11.29 -11.64
N VAL A 134 -15.87 10.51 -11.16
CA VAL A 134 -16.02 9.10 -11.56
C VAL A 134 -16.25 8.99 -13.08
N ARG A 135 -15.35 8.30 -13.74
CA ARG A 135 -15.43 7.93 -15.17
C ARG A 135 -15.14 6.45 -15.35
N SER A 136 -16.16 5.61 -15.11
CA SER A 136 -16.01 4.18 -15.35
C SER A 136 -15.48 3.90 -16.75
N ALA A 137 -14.47 3.04 -16.85
CA ALA A 137 -13.82 2.75 -18.12
C ALA A 137 -14.71 1.87 -19.00
N LYS A 138 -15.07 2.35 -20.21
CA LYS A 138 -15.89 1.61 -21.16
C LYS A 138 -15.29 0.24 -21.52
N LYS A 139 -13.96 0.18 -21.64
CA LYS A 139 -13.22 -1.06 -21.96
C LYS A 139 -13.24 -2.09 -20.84
N LEU A 140 -13.56 -1.69 -19.61
CA LEU A 140 -13.69 -2.59 -18.45
C LEU A 140 -15.15 -3.04 -18.22
N GLY A 141 -16.13 -2.49 -18.96
CA GLY A 141 -17.55 -2.79 -18.78
C GLY A 141 -18.44 -1.58 -18.56
N GLY A 142 -17.86 -0.37 -18.51
CA GLY A 142 -18.60 0.89 -18.35
C GLY A 142 -19.34 1.01 -17.02
N GLY A 143 -20.26 1.97 -16.91
CA GLY A 143 -20.98 2.24 -15.65
C GLY A 143 -21.89 1.10 -15.20
N SER A 144 -22.51 0.41 -16.13
CA SER A 144 -23.37 -0.76 -15.84
C SER A 144 -22.55 -1.92 -15.29
N GLY A 145 -21.40 -2.24 -15.93
CA GLY A 145 -20.50 -3.29 -15.49
C GLY A 145 -19.95 -3.02 -14.08
N LEU A 146 -19.53 -1.77 -13.80
CA LEU A 146 -19.06 -1.35 -12.47
C LEU A 146 -20.13 -1.60 -11.39
N LYS A 147 -21.36 -1.15 -11.61
CA LYS A 147 -22.46 -1.36 -10.66
C LYS A 147 -22.75 -2.83 -10.43
N THR A 148 -22.72 -3.64 -11.51
CA THR A 148 -22.93 -5.10 -11.43
C THR A 148 -21.83 -5.77 -10.63
N MET A 149 -20.56 -5.42 -10.85
CA MET A 149 -19.41 -5.94 -10.10
C MET A 149 -19.56 -5.62 -8.60
N LEU A 150 -19.76 -4.35 -8.24
CA LEU A 150 -19.92 -3.94 -6.84
C LEU A 150 -21.05 -4.70 -6.15
N LYS A 151 -22.21 -4.82 -6.79
CA LYS A 151 -23.35 -5.56 -6.25
C LYS A 151 -23.03 -7.04 -6.04
N LYS A 152 -22.41 -7.70 -7.02
CA LYS A 152 -22.09 -9.14 -6.94
C LYS A 152 -21.07 -9.40 -5.82
N LEU A 153 -19.98 -8.64 -5.76
CA LEU A 153 -18.95 -8.79 -4.73
C LEU A 153 -19.51 -8.55 -3.32
N LYS A 154 -20.34 -7.52 -3.16
CA LYS A 154 -21.03 -7.26 -1.89
C LYS A 154 -21.93 -8.44 -1.48
N THR A 155 -22.69 -9.00 -2.42
CA THR A 155 -23.58 -10.15 -2.17
C THR A 155 -22.80 -11.42 -1.81
N SER A 156 -21.63 -11.62 -2.41
CA SER A 156 -20.74 -12.75 -2.12
C SER A 156 -19.87 -12.55 -0.89
N GLY A 157 -19.93 -11.40 -0.19
CA GLY A 157 -19.10 -11.12 0.98
C GLY A 157 -17.62 -10.86 0.64
N THR A 158 -17.31 -10.43 -0.58
CA THR A 158 -15.97 -10.00 -0.96
C THR A 158 -15.86 -8.50 -0.81
N ASP A 159 -14.85 -8.06 -0.07
CA ASP A 159 -14.58 -6.64 0.10
C ASP A 159 -13.82 -6.06 -1.10
N ILE A 160 -14.29 -4.97 -1.63
CA ILE A 160 -13.65 -4.29 -2.73
C ILE A 160 -13.46 -2.80 -2.43
N TYR A 161 -12.23 -2.34 -2.63
CA TYR A 161 -11.81 -0.95 -2.49
C TYR A 161 -11.36 -0.42 -3.85
N LEU A 162 -12.03 0.61 -4.32
CA LEU A 162 -11.71 1.28 -5.58
C LEU A 162 -10.55 2.24 -5.35
N ASP A 163 -9.39 1.96 -5.94
CA ASP A 163 -8.18 2.76 -5.74
C ASP A 163 -8.21 4.07 -6.52
N LEU A 164 -7.74 5.13 -5.87
CA LEU A 164 -7.68 6.49 -6.41
C LEU A 164 -6.35 7.13 -6.05
N ASP A 165 -5.66 7.63 -7.05
CA ASP A 165 -4.51 8.50 -6.87
C ASP A 165 -4.89 9.94 -7.21
N PHE A 166 -4.92 10.81 -6.20
CA PHE A 166 -5.18 12.23 -6.34
C PHE A 166 -3.92 13.09 -6.39
N THR A 167 -2.78 12.49 -6.07
CA THR A 167 -1.51 13.23 -5.93
C THR A 167 -0.68 13.20 -7.19
N HIS A 168 -0.63 12.05 -7.89
CA HIS A 168 0.24 11.84 -9.03
C HIS A 168 -0.51 11.88 -10.37
N TYR A 169 0.08 12.50 -11.35
CA TYR A 169 -0.38 12.46 -12.73
C TYR A 169 0.76 12.73 -13.71
N THR A 170 0.60 12.29 -14.94
CA THR A 170 1.64 12.42 -15.99
C THR A 170 1.18 13.34 -17.12
N TYR A 171 -0.11 13.31 -17.42
CA TYR A 171 -0.65 14.01 -18.60
C TYR A 171 -1.72 15.03 -18.24
N SER A 172 -1.65 16.17 -18.91
CA SER A 172 -2.72 17.17 -18.86
C SER A 172 -4.05 16.61 -19.36
N GLY A 173 -5.13 17.06 -18.79
CA GLY A 173 -6.49 16.68 -19.19
C GLY A 173 -7.53 16.94 -18.12
N TYR A 174 -8.81 16.83 -18.49
CA TYR A 174 -9.96 17.05 -17.61
C TYR A 174 -9.97 18.42 -16.92
N GLY A 175 -9.32 19.44 -17.53
CA GLY A 175 -9.21 20.78 -16.97
C GLY A 175 -7.99 21.00 -16.08
N TYR A 176 -7.08 20.03 -15.98
CA TYR A 176 -5.84 20.13 -15.23
C TYR A 176 -4.62 20.01 -16.16
N SER A 177 -3.64 20.85 -15.91
CA SER A 177 -2.42 20.97 -16.71
C SER A 177 -1.19 20.68 -15.89
N THR A 178 -0.22 19.98 -16.45
CA THR A 178 1.09 19.77 -15.83
C THR A 178 1.86 21.06 -15.58
N ARG A 179 1.55 22.14 -16.31
CA ARG A 179 2.17 23.46 -16.15
C ARG A 179 1.55 24.26 -15.00
N PHE A 180 0.22 24.25 -14.85
CA PHE A 180 -0.48 25.18 -13.94
C PHE A 180 -1.05 24.54 -12.67
N ASN A 181 -1.12 23.21 -12.63
CA ASN A 181 -1.71 22.49 -11.51
C ASN A 181 -0.72 21.59 -10.78
N SER A 182 0.56 21.58 -11.19
CA SER A 182 1.59 20.84 -10.45
C SER A 182 2.10 21.63 -9.26
N ALA A 183 2.53 20.92 -8.24
CA ALA A 183 3.32 21.47 -7.15
C ALA A 183 4.61 22.10 -7.68
N THR A 184 5.15 23.05 -6.95
CA THR A 184 6.39 23.73 -7.31
C THR A 184 7.46 23.54 -6.23
N LEU A 185 8.70 23.51 -6.66
CA LEU A 185 9.87 23.55 -5.80
C LEU A 185 10.07 24.98 -5.25
N LEU A 186 10.95 25.14 -4.28
CA LEU A 186 11.34 26.45 -3.74
C LEU A 186 11.87 27.39 -4.84
N SER A 187 12.54 26.85 -5.86
CA SER A 187 12.98 27.58 -7.08
C SER A 187 11.82 28.10 -7.95
N LYS A 188 10.57 27.83 -7.58
CA LYS A 188 9.38 28.11 -8.39
C LYS A 188 9.32 27.34 -9.72
N THR A 189 10.17 26.32 -9.90
CA THR A 189 10.07 25.37 -11.00
C THR A 189 9.08 24.25 -10.65
N THR A 190 8.50 23.62 -11.67
CA THR A 190 7.58 22.51 -11.48
C THR A 190 8.27 21.33 -10.79
N ALA A 191 7.64 20.80 -9.72
CA ALA A 191 8.10 19.57 -9.09
C ALA A 191 7.80 18.37 -9.99
N ILE A 192 8.83 17.63 -10.32
CA ILE A 192 8.75 16.39 -11.12
C ILE A 192 9.31 15.23 -10.31
N GLN A 193 8.71 14.08 -10.50
CA GLN A 193 9.24 12.81 -10.02
C GLN A 193 9.74 12.00 -11.21
N LYS A 194 10.95 11.51 -11.09
CA LYS A 194 11.60 10.65 -12.08
C LYS A 194 11.44 9.19 -11.66
N LYS A 195 11.36 8.30 -12.63
CA LYS A 195 11.40 6.87 -12.39
C LYS A 195 12.84 6.37 -12.50
N PHE A 196 13.20 5.43 -11.65
CA PHE A 196 14.53 4.82 -11.64
C PHE A 196 14.41 3.32 -11.90
N LEU A 197 15.38 2.78 -12.61
CA LEU A 197 15.50 1.34 -12.83
C LEU A 197 15.95 0.67 -11.53
N LEU A 198 15.19 -0.28 -11.01
CA LEU A 198 15.52 -0.99 -9.77
C LEU A 198 16.85 -1.76 -9.85
N SER A 199 17.22 -2.22 -11.04
CA SER A 199 18.44 -2.99 -11.27
C SER A 199 19.72 -2.19 -11.18
N THR A 200 19.68 -0.90 -11.55
CA THR A 200 20.88 -0.05 -11.70
C THR A 200 20.81 1.22 -10.87
N LEU A 201 19.63 1.57 -10.35
CA LEU A 201 19.32 2.84 -9.69
C LEU A 201 19.58 4.09 -10.57
N TYR A 202 19.74 3.90 -11.88
CA TYR A 202 19.78 5.01 -12.82
C TYR A 202 18.38 5.45 -13.23
N GLU A 203 18.27 6.72 -13.66
CA GLU A 203 17.03 7.27 -14.20
C GLU A 203 16.58 6.45 -15.43
N ASP A 204 15.31 6.08 -15.44
CA ASP A 204 14.63 5.48 -16.61
C ASP A 204 14.25 6.62 -17.56
N GLU A 205 15.12 6.93 -18.50
CA GLU A 205 14.95 8.02 -19.48
C GLU A 205 13.74 7.77 -20.40
N ASP A 206 13.32 6.52 -20.56
CA ASP A 206 12.15 6.14 -21.38
C ASP A 206 10.84 6.33 -20.63
N ALA A 207 10.87 6.43 -19.31
CA ALA A 207 9.67 6.63 -18.50
C ALA A 207 9.24 8.11 -18.50
N PRO A 208 7.97 8.41 -18.72
CA PRO A 208 7.47 9.78 -18.62
C PRO A 208 7.55 10.27 -17.17
N TRP A 209 7.87 11.53 -16.99
CA TRP A 209 7.88 12.17 -15.67
C TRP A 209 6.49 12.18 -15.03
N SER A 210 6.44 11.97 -13.74
CA SER A 210 5.25 12.17 -12.93
C SER A 210 5.29 13.55 -12.27
N TYR A 211 4.11 14.14 -12.09
CA TYR A 211 3.90 15.43 -11.44
C TYR A 211 3.08 15.25 -10.18
N LEU A 212 3.37 16.03 -9.16
CA LEU A 212 2.55 16.14 -7.97
C LEU A 212 1.50 17.23 -8.16
N LEU A 213 0.26 16.97 -7.80
CA LEU A 213 -0.80 17.97 -7.88
C LEU A 213 -0.59 19.04 -6.81
N ASN A 214 -0.68 20.34 -7.16
CA ASN A 214 -0.58 21.38 -6.16
C ASN A 214 -1.76 21.35 -5.17
N LEU A 215 -1.53 21.78 -3.93
CA LEU A 215 -2.49 21.63 -2.84
C LEU A 215 -3.82 22.34 -3.10
N LYS A 216 -3.81 23.49 -3.78
CA LYS A 216 -5.02 24.22 -4.17
C LYS A 216 -5.88 23.39 -5.12
N SER A 217 -5.26 22.75 -6.10
CA SER A 217 -5.96 21.87 -7.04
C SER A 217 -6.39 20.56 -6.38
N PHE A 218 -5.56 19.98 -5.50
CA PHE A 218 -5.85 18.77 -4.75
C PHE A 218 -7.17 18.88 -3.99
N LYS A 219 -7.35 19.92 -3.16
CA LYS A 219 -8.61 20.15 -2.42
C LYS A 219 -9.84 20.23 -3.34
N LYS A 220 -9.69 20.93 -4.47
CA LYS A 220 -10.78 21.06 -5.46
C LYS A 220 -11.10 19.71 -6.11
N VAL A 221 -10.08 18.94 -6.47
CA VAL A 221 -10.23 17.62 -7.10
C VAL A 221 -10.92 16.65 -6.15
N VAL A 222 -10.44 16.52 -4.92
CA VAL A 222 -11.00 15.63 -3.89
C VAL A 222 -12.48 15.90 -3.70
N ASN A 223 -12.86 17.16 -3.46
CA ASN A 223 -14.27 17.55 -3.26
C ASN A 223 -15.15 17.26 -4.48
N LYS A 224 -14.65 17.57 -5.67
CA LYS A 224 -15.39 17.34 -6.93
C LYS A 224 -15.56 15.85 -7.19
N TYR A 225 -14.51 15.06 -6.96
CA TYR A 225 -14.57 13.62 -7.14
C TYR A 225 -15.52 12.97 -6.14
N TYR A 226 -15.38 13.27 -4.85
CA TYR A 226 -16.27 12.76 -3.80
C TYR A 226 -17.73 13.01 -4.11
N ASN A 227 -18.09 14.23 -4.56
CA ASN A 227 -19.46 14.56 -4.95
C ASN A 227 -19.99 13.69 -6.11
N SER A 228 -19.13 13.24 -7.01
CA SER A 228 -19.50 12.29 -8.07
C SER A 228 -19.51 10.84 -7.62
N ALA A 229 -18.76 10.52 -6.58
CA ALA A 229 -18.55 9.15 -6.08
C ALA A 229 -19.51 8.78 -4.94
N LYS A 230 -20.11 9.73 -4.24
CA LYS A 230 -20.99 9.47 -3.09
C LYS A 230 -22.21 8.59 -3.37
N GLN A 231 -22.62 8.50 -4.65
CA GLN A 231 -23.71 7.62 -5.08
C GLN A 231 -23.24 6.19 -5.42
N LEU A 232 -21.91 5.95 -5.46
CA LEU A 232 -21.38 4.61 -5.58
C LEU A 232 -21.44 3.91 -4.21
N GLU A 233 -22.04 2.74 -4.17
CA GLU A 233 -22.00 1.87 -3.01
C GLU A 233 -20.67 1.12 -3.01
N ALA A 234 -19.56 1.83 -2.84
CA ALA A 234 -18.20 1.30 -2.88
C ALA A 234 -17.36 1.90 -1.75
N ASP A 235 -16.43 1.14 -1.25
CA ASP A 235 -15.33 1.56 -0.42
C ASP A 235 -14.15 2.00 -1.28
N PHE A 236 -13.22 2.76 -0.70
CA PHE A 236 -12.15 3.38 -1.46
C PHE A 236 -10.77 3.03 -0.92
N SER A 237 -9.81 3.03 -1.82
CA SER A 237 -8.39 3.05 -1.51
C SER A 237 -7.81 4.40 -1.91
N LEU A 238 -7.08 5.02 -0.98
CA LEU A 238 -6.30 6.24 -1.22
C LEU A 238 -4.82 5.90 -1.00
N SER A 239 -4.30 5.03 -1.86
CA SER A 239 -3.00 4.40 -1.64
C SER A 239 -1.86 5.40 -1.50
N SER A 240 -1.80 6.45 -2.32
CA SER A 240 -0.73 7.44 -2.28
C SER A 240 -0.75 8.33 -1.04
N LEU A 241 -1.93 8.56 -0.44
CA LEU A 241 -2.05 9.50 0.68
C LEU A 241 -1.39 9.00 1.97
N GLY A 242 -1.14 7.70 2.09
CA GLY A 242 -0.49 7.11 3.25
C GLY A 242 1.00 7.38 3.36
N ASN A 243 1.67 7.74 2.25
CA ASN A 243 3.12 7.88 2.17
C ASN A 243 3.59 9.26 1.72
N ASP A 244 2.80 9.98 0.93
CA ASP A 244 3.26 11.09 0.13
C ASP A 244 2.98 12.45 0.77
N ILE A 245 3.75 12.80 1.80
CA ILE A 245 3.78 14.17 2.33
C ILE A 245 4.85 14.95 1.57
N TYR A 246 4.43 15.96 0.81
CA TYR A 246 5.33 16.82 0.05
C TYR A 246 5.15 18.30 0.43
N THR A 247 6.13 19.11 0.08
CA THR A 247 6.07 20.57 0.20
C THR A 247 5.66 21.14 -1.17
N ASP A 248 4.72 22.09 -1.18
CA ASP A 248 4.28 22.75 -2.41
C ASP A 248 4.46 24.27 -2.30
N TYR A 249 5.46 24.80 -2.97
CA TYR A 249 5.76 26.25 -2.99
C TYR A 249 4.95 27.02 -4.07
N PHE A 250 3.86 26.45 -4.56
CA PHE A 250 2.97 27.13 -5.49
C PHE A 250 2.26 28.32 -4.82
N SER A 251 1.92 28.19 -3.56
CA SER A 251 1.34 29.23 -2.73
C SER A 251 2.17 29.51 -1.48
N ASP A 252 1.86 30.55 -0.75
CA ASP A 252 2.57 30.92 0.50
C ASP A 252 2.38 29.88 1.62
N ASP A 253 1.31 29.08 1.55
CA ASP A 253 1.01 27.98 2.47
C ASP A 253 1.66 26.70 1.98
N SER A 254 2.96 26.51 2.21
CA SER A 254 3.76 25.48 1.55
C SER A 254 4.36 24.41 2.46
N SER A 255 4.07 24.42 3.76
CA SER A 255 4.68 23.48 4.71
C SER A 255 4.12 22.04 4.58
N ARG A 256 4.93 21.04 4.99
CA ARG A 256 4.47 19.64 5.07
C ARG A 256 3.28 19.45 6.00
N ASN A 257 3.17 20.23 7.08
CA ASN A 257 2.03 20.20 8.00
C ASN A 257 0.73 20.59 7.29
N ILE A 258 0.79 21.52 6.36
CA ILE A 258 -0.37 21.91 5.54
C ILE A 258 -0.73 20.78 4.57
N THR A 259 0.25 20.16 3.93
CA THR A 259 0.00 18.97 3.11
C THR A 259 -0.65 17.86 3.92
N GLU A 260 -0.11 17.50 5.09
CA GLU A 260 -0.70 16.51 6.00
C GLU A 260 -2.17 16.82 6.28
N LYS A 261 -2.51 18.09 6.58
CA LYS A 261 -3.88 18.51 6.80
C LYS A 261 -4.78 18.26 5.58
N TYR A 262 -4.31 18.57 4.37
CA TYR A 262 -5.09 18.32 3.13
C TYR A 262 -5.29 16.83 2.89
N LEU A 263 -4.27 15.99 3.13
CA LEU A 263 -4.35 14.55 2.98
C LEU A 263 -5.32 13.93 4.00
N THR A 264 -5.24 14.37 5.26
CA THR A 264 -6.14 13.89 6.33
C THR A 264 -7.58 14.36 6.13
N ASP A 265 -7.82 15.58 5.63
CA ASP A 265 -9.15 16.06 5.26
C ASP A 265 -9.75 15.22 4.11
N ALA A 266 -8.94 14.80 3.15
CA ALA A 266 -9.36 13.90 2.09
C ALA A 266 -9.72 12.51 2.65
N ALA A 267 -8.85 11.93 3.49
CA ALA A 267 -9.09 10.65 4.13
C ALA A 267 -10.38 10.68 4.97
N LYS A 268 -10.57 11.71 5.78
CA LYS A 268 -11.80 11.93 6.57
C LYS A 268 -13.05 12.00 5.69
N THR A 269 -12.94 12.65 4.52
CA THR A 269 -14.05 12.78 3.57
C THR A 269 -14.45 11.42 3.01
N PHE A 270 -13.47 10.59 2.62
CA PHE A 270 -13.74 9.29 2.01
C PHE A 270 -14.08 8.19 3.02
N SER A 271 -13.60 8.27 4.26
CA SER A 271 -13.91 7.29 5.32
C SER A 271 -15.28 7.51 5.95
N ASN A 272 -15.99 8.60 5.66
CA ASN A 272 -17.27 8.92 6.27
C ASN A 272 -18.38 7.90 5.90
N GLY A 273 -18.60 6.93 6.79
CA GLY A 273 -19.57 5.83 6.63
C GLY A 273 -19.17 4.80 5.56
N LYS A 274 -17.88 4.73 5.21
CA LYS A 274 -17.31 3.80 4.23
C LYS A 274 -15.98 3.27 4.72
N GLY A 275 -15.60 2.08 4.23
CA GLY A 275 -14.28 1.54 4.42
C GLY A 275 -13.22 2.34 3.64
N LEU A 276 -12.05 2.49 4.23
CA LEU A 276 -10.91 3.15 3.60
C LEU A 276 -9.63 2.34 3.84
N ILE A 277 -8.88 2.12 2.76
CA ILE A 277 -7.52 1.55 2.85
C ILE A 277 -6.49 2.52 2.29
N THR A 278 -5.24 2.35 2.73
CA THR A 278 -4.07 3.09 2.24
C THR A 278 -2.87 2.17 2.11
N SER A 279 -1.88 2.55 1.33
CA SER A 279 -0.59 1.85 1.29
C SER A 279 0.41 2.52 2.22
N GLY A 280 1.30 1.74 2.86
CA GLY A 280 2.37 2.22 3.72
C GLY A 280 1.95 2.73 5.10
N GLY A 281 0.83 3.42 5.24
CA GLY A 281 0.17 3.71 6.51
C GLY A 281 0.95 4.57 7.52
N ASN A 282 1.39 5.76 7.14
CA ASN A 282 1.94 6.72 8.11
C ASN A 282 0.93 7.09 9.21
N ALA A 283 1.43 7.44 10.39
CA ALA A 283 0.64 7.62 11.61
C ALA A 283 -0.53 8.62 11.48
N TYR A 284 -0.43 9.62 10.60
CA TYR A 284 -1.50 10.60 10.37
C TYR A 284 -2.73 9.99 9.66
N MET A 285 -2.57 8.86 8.97
CA MET A 285 -3.68 8.18 8.28
C MET A 285 -4.43 7.20 9.19
N LEU A 286 -3.81 6.68 10.25
CA LEU A 286 -4.39 5.65 11.11
C LEU A 286 -5.80 5.95 11.64
N PRO A 287 -6.19 7.21 11.97
CA PRO A 287 -7.55 7.51 12.41
C PRO A 287 -8.66 7.27 11.38
N PHE A 288 -8.30 7.17 10.10
CA PHE A 288 -9.26 7.17 8.99
C PHE A 288 -9.32 5.85 8.22
N VAL A 289 -8.29 4.99 8.36
CA VAL A 289 -8.17 3.76 7.58
C VAL A 289 -8.52 2.52 8.41
N ASP A 290 -9.07 1.52 7.75
CA ASP A 290 -9.41 0.22 8.35
C ASP A 290 -8.32 -0.81 8.07
N PHE A 291 -7.60 -0.64 6.96
CA PHE A 291 -6.60 -1.59 6.50
C PHE A 291 -5.43 -0.87 5.82
N ILE A 292 -4.23 -1.43 5.96
CA ILE A 292 -2.99 -0.92 5.39
C ILE A 292 -2.42 -1.96 4.43
N SER A 293 -2.43 -1.66 3.14
CA SER A 293 -1.83 -2.53 2.14
C SER A 293 -0.31 -2.34 2.04
N SER A 294 0.39 -3.40 1.67
CA SER A 294 1.85 -3.38 1.47
C SER A 294 2.62 -2.79 2.67
N ALA A 295 2.27 -3.24 3.88
CA ALA A 295 3.00 -2.85 5.09
C ALA A 295 4.47 -3.30 5.01
N PRO A 296 5.44 -2.52 5.51
CA PRO A 296 6.85 -2.87 5.45
C PRO A 296 7.12 -4.13 6.30
N VAL A 297 7.74 -5.15 5.71
CA VAL A 297 8.08 -6.43 6.37
C VAL A 297 9.58 -6.64 6.53
N THR A 298 10.39 -5.70 6.05
CA THR A 298 11.85 -5.69 6.15
C THR A 298 12.34 -4.33 6.58
N SER A 299 13.52 -4.26 7.18
CA SER A 299 14.23 -3.02 7.45
C SER A 299 14.88 -2.46 6.17
N SER A 300 15.51 -1.29 6.29
CA SER A 300 16.22 -0.63 5.18
C SER A 300 17.50 -1.35 4.76
N GLY A 301 18.05 -2.22 5.61
CA GLY A 301 19.26 -3.00 5.36
C GLY A 301 20.52 -2.14 5.30
N PHE A 302 20.57 -1.00 6.03
CA PHE A 302 21.79 -0.20 6.15
C PHE A 302 22.82 -0.88 7.05
N ASP A 303 24.10 -0.65 6.80
CA ASP A 303 25.24 -1.22 7.56
C ASP A 303 25.20 -0.96 9.07
N VAL A 304 24.41 0.00 9.53
CA VAL A 304 24.21 0.32 10.94
C VAL A 304 23.08 -0.47 11.61
N GLU A 305 22.39 -1.31 10.87
CA GLU A 305 21.28 -2.13 11.35
C GLU A 305 21.79 -3.55 11.63
N ASP A 306 21.64 -4.04 12.86
CA ASP A 306 22.08 -5.38 13.26
C ASP A 306 21.06 -6.46 12.83
N GLU A 307 19.77 -6.15 12.91
CA GLU A 307 18.69 -7.10 12.59
C GLU A 307 17.38 -6.41 12.19
N THR A 308 16.54 -7.15 11.46
CA THR A 308 15.17 -6.73 11.14
C THR A 308 14.24 -7.20 12.25
N VAL A 309 13.44 -6.26 12.80
CA VAL A 309 12.36 -6.56 13.75
C VAL A 309 11.02 -6.06 13.20
N PRO A 310 9.90 -6.78 13.39
CA PRO A 310 8.59 -6.39 12.87
C PRO A 310 7.92 -5.31 13.76
N PHE A 311 8.66 -4.24 14.08
CA PHE A 311 8.22 -3.22 15.02
C PHE A 311 6.91 -2.55 14.61
N TYR A 312 6.74 -2.29 13.31
CA TYR A 312 5.52 -1.70 12.76
C TYR A 312 4.30 -2.60 13.02
N GLN A 313 4.42 -3.90 12.74
CA GLN A 313 3.36 -4.87 12.97
C GLN A 313 3.09 -5.06 14.46
N MET A 314 4.12 -5.11 15.29
CA MET A 314 3.97 -5.18 16.74
C MET A 314 3.19 -3.99 17.31
N CYS A 315 3.41 -2.78 16.79
CA CYS A 315 2.69 -1.58 17.20
C CYS A 315 1.24 -1.55 16.72
N LEU A 316 0.91 -2.15 15.56
CA LEU A 316 -0.39 -2.05 14.93
C LEU A 316 -1.22 -3.32 14.97
N SER A 317 -0.65 -4.46 15.41
CA SER A 317 -1.38 -5.72 15.57
C SER A 317 -2.57 -5.56 16.51
N GLY A 318 -3.74 -6.05 16.08
CA GLY A 318 -5.02 -5.88 16.79
C GLY A 318 -5.62 -4.46 16.71
N ILE A 319 -4.92 -3.50 16.09
CA ILE A 319 -5.42 -2.12 15.87
C ILE A 319 -5.85 -1.92 14.42
N LYS A 320 -5.05 -2.40 13.46
CA LYS A 320 -5.31 -2.27 12.02
C LYS A 320 -5.05 -3.57 11.30
N GLY A 321 -5.90 -3.89 10.32
CA GLY A 321 -5.57 -4.92 9.34
C GLY A 321 -4.40 -4.48 8.45
N MET A 322 -3.58 -5.43 8.06
CA MET A 322 -2.40 -5.17 7.23
C MET A 322 -2.16 -6.30 6.23
N SER A 323 -1.54 -5.99 5.10
CA SER A 323 -1.01 -7.01 4.18
C SER A 323 0.47 -6.84 3.91
N THR A 324 1.11 -7.93 3.53
CA THR A 324 2.47 -7.88 2.94
C THR A 324 2.45 -7.12 1.61
N PRO A 325 3.60 -6.66 1.12
CA PRO A 325 3.79 -6.43 -0.31
C PRO A 325 3.41 -7.69 -1.11
N PRO A 326 3.12 -7.57 -2.42
CA PRO A 326 2.73 -8.71 -3.23
C PRO A 326 3.76 -9.84 -3.23
N ILE A 327 3.39 -10.98 -2.65
CA ILE A 327 4.25 -12.18 -2.50
C ILE A 327 4.74 -12.68 -3.86
N ASN A 328 3.88 -12.63 -4.86
CA ASN A 328 4.21 -13.08 -6.23
C ASN A 328 5.09 -12.10 -7.02
N GLN A 329 5.52 -11.01 -6.42
CA GLN A 329 6.56 -10.12 -6.97
C GLN A 329 7.90 -10.27 -6.24
N ASP A 330 7.96 -11.06 -5.18
CA ASP A 330 9.20 -11.36 -4.48
C ASP A 330 10.04 -12.39 -5.24
N GLY A 331 11.36 -12.30 -5.12
CA GLY A 331 12.28 -13.26 -5.70
C GLY A 331 12.17 -14.68 -5.09
N ASN A 332 11.59 -14.79 -3.89
CA ASN A 332 11.29 -16.05 -3.21
C ASN A 332 9.90 -16.00 -2.56
N PRO A 333 8.83 -16.34 -3.29
CA PRO A 333 7.45 -16.26 -2.81
C PRO A 333 7.17 -17.07 -1.53
N GLU A 334 7.82 -18.22 -1.34
CA GLU A 334 7.64 -19.01 -0.13
C GLU A 334 8.21 -18.29 1.11
N LYS A 335 9.41 -17.71 1.01
CA LYS A 335 9.96 -16.90 2.10
C LYS A 335 9.15 -15.61 2.33
N ALA A 336 8.60 -15.01 1.28
CA ALA A 336 7.70 -13.89 1.41
C ALA A 336 6.38 -14.25 2.12
N PHE A 337 5.83 -15.45 1.86
CA PHE A 337 4.69 -15.98 2.64
C PHE A 337 5.06 -16.19 4.11
N LEU A 338 6.24 -16.72 4.39
CA LEU A 338 6.71 -16.89 5.76
C LEU A 338 6.83 -15.54 6.51
N LYS A 339 7.09 -14.43 5.81
CA LYS A 339 7.02 -13.09 6.42
C LYS A 339 5.60 -12.70 6.84
N ALA A 340 4.58 -13.09 6.09
CA ALA A 340 3.19 -12.91 6.53
C ALA A 340 2.91 -13.69 7.82
N VAL A 341 3.42 -14.92 7.89
CA VAL A 341 3.28 -15.80 9.06
C VAL A 341 3.99 -15.24 10.29
N GLU A 342 5.27 -14.82 10.14
CA GLU A 342 6.06 -14.22 11.22
C GLU A 342 5.38 -12.98 11.80
N THR A 343 4.88 -12.12 10.92
CA THR A 343 4.39 -10.78 11.30
C THR A 343 2.89 -10.74 11.61
N GLY A 344 2.17 -11.84 11.38
CA GLY A 344 0.74 -11.94 11.67
C GLY A 344 -0.15 -11.08 10.75
N ILE A 345 0.28 -10.80 9.51
CA ILE A 345 -0.46 -9.96 8.56
C ILE A 345 -0.90 -10.75 7.33
N SER A 346 -1.90 -10.23 6.60
CA SER A 346 -2.46 -10.88 5.41
C SER A 346 -1.42 -11.15 4.32
N PRO A 347 -1.38 -12.32 3.70
CA PRO A 347 -0.62 -12.50 2.48
C PRO A 347 -1.21 -11.65 1.35
N GLY A 348 -0.36 -10.86 0.70
CA GLY A 348 -0.73 -9.98 -0.41
C GLY A 348 -0.35 -10.58 -1.77
N TYR A 349 -1.21 -10.43 -2.77
CA TYR A 349 -0.94 -10.81 -4.16
C TYR A 349 -1.31 -9.70 -5.13
N LEU A 350 -0.55 -9.56 -6.21
CA LEU A 350 -0.88 -8.69 -7.32
C LEU A 350 -1.27 -9.54 -8.53
N LEU A 351 -2.47 -9.32 -9.07
CA LEU A 351 -3.04 -10.19 -10.10
C LEU A 351 -3.62 -9.42 -11.30
N ILE A 352 -3.44 -9.98 -12.49
CA ILE A 352 -4.11 -9.57 -13.72
C ILE A 352 -4.72 -10.81 -14.41
N LYS A 353 -5.86 -10.64 -15.11
CA LYS A 353 -6.50 -11.76 -15.83
C LYS A 353 -5.99 -11.92 -17.25
N SER A 354 -5.51 -10.83 -17.87
CA SER A 354 -4.94 -10.89 -19.22
C SER A 354 -3.54 -11.49 -19.25
N ASP A 355 -3.12 -11.94 -20.44
CA ASP A 355 -1.73 -12.33 -20.66
C ASP A 355 -0.76 -11.20 -20.44
N SER A 356 0.37 -11.47 -19.79
CA SER A 356 1.39 -10.49 -19.44
C SER A 356 2.11 -9.87 -20.64
N TYR A 357 2.10 -10.49 -21.82
CA TYR A 357 2.73 -9.91 -23.00
C TYR A 357 2.18 -8.51 -23.38
N ILE A 358 0.94 -8.21 -22.97
CA ILE A 358 0.29 -6.91 -23.15
C ILE A 358 1.09 -5.78 -22.46
N LEU A 359 1.81 -6.12 -21.40
CA LEU A 359 2.58 -5.17 -20.58
C LEU A 359 3.91 -4.79 -21.19
N LYS A 360 4.36 -5.52 -22.21
CA LYS A 360 5.61 -5.21 -22.90
C LYS A 360 5.58 -3.78 -23.46
N ASN A 361 6.63 -3.03 -23.21
CA ASN A 361 6.76 -1.61 -23.61
C ASN A 361 5.70 -0.68 -22.98
N THR A 362 5.21 -1.00 -21.80
CA THR A 362 4.36 -0.11 -20.99
C THR A 362 5.08 0.31 -19.71
N ALA A 363 4.58 1.33 -19.03
CA ALA A 363 5.05 1.73 -17.70
C ALA A 363 4.78 0.66 -16.60
N TYR A 364 4.12 -0.43 -16.95
CA TYR A 364 3.69 -1.51 -16.05
C TYR A 364 4.37 -2.85 -16.39
N ASN A 365 5.56 -2.83 -16.96
CA ASN A 365 6.34 -4.03 -17.26
C ASN A 365 6.69 -4.83 -15.98
N ASN A 366 6.72 -4.19 -14.82
CA ASN A 366 6.90 -4.83 -13.51
C ASN A 366 5.74 -5.78 -13.13
N LEU A 367 4.58 -5.69 -13.78
CA LEU A 367 3.46 -6.62 -13.57
C LEU A 367 3.61 -7.91 -14.41
N TYR A 368 4.71 -8.07 -15.13
CA TYR A 368 4.99 -9.29 -15.89
C TYR A 368 5.14 -10.47 -14.92
N GLY A 369 4.45 -11.57 -15.18
CA GLY A 369 4.45 -12.74 -14.29
C GLY A 369 3.35 -12.74 -13.21
N THR A 370 2.42 -11.77 -13.19
CA THR A 370 1.34 -11.68 -12.20
C THR A 370 -0.02 -12.18 -12.70
N THR A 371 -0.02 -13.08 -13.70
CA THR A 371 -1.28 -13.62 -14.25
C THR A 371 -2.03 -14.44 -13.22
N PHE A 372 -3.34 -14.20 -13.08
CA PHE A 372 -4.20 -14.94 -12.16
C PHE A 372 -4.13 -16.46 -12.37
N ASP A 373 -4.19 -16.90 -13.62
CA ASP A 373 -4.17 -18.33 -13.92
C ASP A 373 -2.86 -19.02 -13.52
N GLY A 374 -1.74 -18.26 -13.44
CA GLY A 374 -0.46 -18.77 -12.96
C GLY A 374 -0.36 -18.82 -11.44
N TRP A 375 -1.11 -17.99 -10.71
CA TRP A 375 -0.96 -17.83 -9.26
C TRP A 375 -2.16 -18.29 -8.43
N LYS A 376 -3.31 -18.56 -9.03
CA LYS A 376 -4.56 -18.82 -8.29
C LYS A 376 -4.45 -19.98 -7.30
N GLU A 377 -3.82 -21.09 -7.67
CA GLU A 377 -3.66 -22.26 -6.80
C GLU A 377 -2.72 -21.96 -5.61
N THR A 378 -1.60 -21.29 -5.88
CA THR A 378 -0.64 -20.89 -4.85
C THR A 378 -1.28 -19.87 -3.89
N ALA A 379 -1.97 -18.86 -4.42
CA ALA A 379 -2.65 -17.87 -3.60
C ALA A 379 -3.74 -18.50 -2.73
N ALA A 380 -4.54 -19.41 -3.28
CA ALA A 380 -5.55 -20.14 -2.53
C ALA A 380 -4.91 -21.02 -1.43
N SER A 381 -3.84 -21.76 -1.76
CA SER A 381 -3.10 -22.57 -0.79
C SER A 381 -2.54 -21.72 0.36
N HIS A 382 -1.92 -20.60 0.05
CA HIS A 382 -1.38 -19.69 1.08
C HIS A 382 -2.49 -19.11 1.95
N LEU A 383 -3.65 -18.78 1.37
CA LEU A 383 -4.77 -18.31 2.16
C LEU A 383 -5.33 -19.38 3.11
N LEU A 384 -5.48 -20.62 2.64
CA LEU A 384 -5.98 -21.72 3.49
C LEU A 384 -5.02 -21.95 4.66
N LYS A 385 -3.72 -22.01 4.41
CA LYS A 385 -2.70 -22.07 5.47
C LYS A 385 -2.78 -20.87 6.42
N TRP A 386 -2.91 -19.66 5.85
CA TRP A 386 -3.03 -18.43 6.63
C TRP A 386 -4.28 -18.44 7.52
N LYS A 387 -5.42 -18.91 7.03
CA LYS A 387 -6.65 -19.02 7.81
C LYS A 387 -6.47 -19.94 9.02
N GLU A 388 -5.88 -21.12 8.84
CA GLU A 388 -5.57 -22.06 9.92
C GLU A 388 -4.66 -21.43 10.98
N ILE A 389 -3.63 -20.68 10.55
CA ILE A 389 -2.72 -19.96 11.45
C ILE A 389 -3.51 -18.90 12.22
N ARG A 390 -4.24 -18.03 11.53
CA ARG A 390 -4.97 -16.91 12.12
C ARG A 390 -6.01 -17.38 13.13
N ASP A 391 -6.72 -18.47 12.83
CA ASP A 391 -7.72 -19.04 13.75
C ASP A 391 -7.09 -19.44 15.09
N LYS A 392 -5.81 -19.83 15.12
CA LYS A 392 -5.03 -20.11 16.33
C LYS A 392 -4.46 -18.85 16.98
N LEU A 393 -4.15 -17.81 16.21
CA LEU A 393 -3.57 -16.56 16.72
C LEU A 393 -4.60 -15.65 17.44
N GLY A 394 -5.89 -15.93 17.35
CA GLY A 394 -6.97 -15.17 17.98
C GLY A 394 -7.08 -13.75 17.41
N ASN A 395 -7.06 -12.72 18.27
CA ASN A 395 -7.15 -11.31 17.84
C ASN A 395 -5.91 -10.76 17.14
N GLY A 396 -4.85 -11.59 16.97
CA GLY A 396 -3.63 -11.24 16.26
C GLY A 396 -2.74 -10.21 16.95
N LYS A 397 -2.94 -9.89 18.24
CA LYS A 397 -2.06 -8.98 18.98
C LYS A 397 -0.75 -9.66 19.33
N ILE A 398 0.35 -9.15 18.80
CA ILE A 398 1.70 -9.64 19.07
C ILE A 398 2.10 -9.21 20.49
N GLN A 399 2.42 -10.18 21.35
CA GLN A 399 2.94 -9.96 22.69
C GLN A 399 4.48 -9.86 22.68
N ALA A 400 5.16 -10.73 21.96
CA ALA A 400 6.60 -10.69 21.86
C ALA A 400 7.08 -11.22 20.52
N HIS A 401 8.23 -10.73 20.07
CA HIS A 401 8.96 -11.24 18.93
C HIS A 401 10.42 -11.45 19.33
N LYS A 402 11.08 -12.45 18.76
CA LYS A 402 12.50 -12.74 19.00
C LYS A 402 13.14 -13.36 17.76
N ASN A 403 14.26 -12.83 17.32
CA ASN A 403 15.16 -13.52 16.42
C ASN A 403 15.94 -14.56 17.23
N ILE A 404 15.65 -15.85 17.04
CA ILE A 404 16.36 -16.96 17.74
C ILE A 404 17.79 -17.07 17.19
N ASN A 405 17.91 -16.95 15.87
CA ASN A 405 19.15 -16.85 15.13
C ASN A 405 18.92 -16.15 13.79
N ALA A 406 19.92 -16.08 12.92
CA ALA A 406 19.83 -15.41 11.62
C ALA A 406 18.70 -15.93 10.70
N ASN A 407 18.21 -17.15 10.90
CA ASN A 407 17.23 -17.79 10.04
C ASN A 407 15.94 -18.20 10.76
N VAL A 408 15.86 -18.08 12.08
CA VAL A 408 14.72 -18.57 12.84
C VAL A 408 14.18 -17.46 13.72
N THR A 409 12.86 -17.20 13.60
CA THR A 409 12.14 -16.21 14.41
C THR A 409 11.06 -16.88 15.25
N TYR A 410 10.70 -16.23 16.35
CA TYR A 410 9.63 -16.64 17.25
C TYR A 410 8.72 -15.45 17.52
N THR A 411 7.41 -15.60 17.29
CA THR A 411 6.40 -14.57 17.56
C THR A 411 5.35 -15.13 18.50
N LEU A 412 5.15 -14.49 19.66
CA LEU A 412 4.16 -14.83 20.68
C LEU A 412 2.99 -13.86 20.61
N TYR A 413 1.77 -14.36 20.75
CA TYR A 413 0.53 -13.60 20.73
C TYR A 413 -0.12 -13.55 22.12
N GLU A 414 -0.97 -12.55 22.38
CA GLU A 414 -1.61 -12.32 23.70
C GLU A 414 -2.46 -13.52 24.18
N ASN A 415 -2.99 -14.34 23.27
CA ASN A 415 -3.76 -15.54 23.61
C ASN A 415 -2.87 -16.76 23.99
N GLY A 416 -1.56 -16.60 24.03
CA GLY A 416 -0.59 -17.65 24.32
C GLY A 416 -0.22 -18.52 23.12
N ALA A 417 -0.80 -18.29 21.93
CA ALA A 417 -0.34 -18.92 20.71
C ALA A 417 1.03 -18.35 20.29
N ALA A 418 1.86 -19.18 19.69
CA ALA A 418 3.16 -18.75 19.17
C ALA A 418 3.44 -19.34 17.80
N VAL A 419 4.27 -18.66 17.04
CA VAL A 419 4.73 -19.12 15.73
C VAL A 419 6.25 -19.13 15.71
N ILE A 420 6.82 -20.27 15.31
CA ILE A 420 8.24 -20.39 14.94
C ILE A 420 8.30 -20.38 13.43
N VAL A 421 9.10 -19.49 12.85
CA VAL A 421 9.35 -19.45 11.39
C VAL A 421 10.83 -19.74 11.15
N ASN A 422 11.07 -20.69 10.25
CA ASN A 422 12.41 -21.09 9.83
C ASN A 422 12.64 -20.75 8.36
N TYR A 423 13.48 -19.78 8.09
CA TYR A 423 13.91 -19.35 6.75
C TYR A 423 15.14 -20.11 6.22
N GLY A 424 15.74 -20.95 7.08
CA GLY A 424 16.95 -21.71 6.79
C GLY A 424 16.69 -22.96 5.94
N ASP A 425 17.76 -23.56 5.45
CA ASP A 425 17.74 -24.73 4.59
C ASP A 425 17.82 -26.08 5.36
N SER A 426 17.77 -26.02 6.70
CA SER A 426 17.78 -27.21 7.59
C SER A 426 16.70 -27.05 8.66
N ALA A 427 16.18 -28.18 9.17
CA ALA A 427 15.21 -28.18 10.24
C ALA A 427 15.78 -27.57 11.52
N TYR A 428 14.95 -26.84 12.25
CA TYR A 428 15.22 -26.29 13.58
C TYR A 428 14.43 -27.06 14.63
N THR A 429 15.06 -27.35 15.77
CA THR A 429 14.39 -27.95 16.93
C THR A 429 14.56 -27.01 18.12
N ASP A 430 13.46 -26.62 18.75
CA ASP A 430 13.49 -25.79 19.95
C ASP A 430 13.85 -26.59 21.22
N GLU A 431 13.98 -25.89 22.35
CA GLU A 431 14.32 -26.50 23.65
C GLU A 431 13.26 -27.49 24.16
N ASN A 432 12.03 -27.41 23.66
CA ASN A 432 10.90 -28.29 24.02
C ASN A 432 10.76 -29.49 23.07
N GLY A 433 11.63 -29.61 22.08
CA GLY A 433 11.59 -30.69 21.09
C GLY A 433 10.65 -30.45 19.91
N ASN A 434 10.07 -29.24 19.76
CA ASN A 434 9.26 -28.91 18.60
C ASN A 434 10.16 -28.73 17.38
N VAL A 435 9.82 -29.40 16.29
CA VAL A 435 10.58 -29.34 15.04
C VAL A 435 9.89 -28.42 14.05
N THR A 436 10.65 -27.50 13.46
CA THR A 436 10.23 -26.66 12.33
C THR A 436 11.11 -26.95 11.14
N ASP A 437 10.55 -27.51 10.07
CA ASP A 437 11.28 -27.93 8.88
C ASP A 437 11.96 -26.73 8.18
N ALA A 438 12.83 -27.02 7.23
CA ALA A 438 13.46 -26.02 6.38
C ALA A 438 12.40 -25.25 5.58
N VAL A 439 12.56 -23.91 5.49
CA VAL A 439 11.66 -22.99 4.79
C VAL A 439 10.19 -23.26 5.18
N SER A 440 9.91 -23.25 6.49
CA SER A 440 8.60 -23.66 7.04
C SER A 440 8.29 -22.90 8.33
N TYR A 441 7.14 -23.23 8.91
CA TYR A 441 6.69 -22.67 10.20
C TYR A 441 6.01 -23.73 11.06
N THR A 442 5.99 -23.49 12.36
CA THR A 442 5.23 -24.30 13.34
C THR A 442 4.40 -23.38 14.22
N VAL A 443 3.11 -23.68 14.38
CA VAL A 443 2.21 -22.95 15.29
C VAL A 443 2.10 -23.74 16.58
N LEU A 444 2.40 -23.09 17.71
CA LEU A 444 2.38 -23.66 19.05
C LEU A 444 1.22 -23.06 19.86
N GLY A 445 0.52 -23.84 20.64
CA GLY A 445 -0.58 -23.39 21.49
C GLY A 445 -1.79 -22.90 20.67
N GLY A 446 -2.69 -22.15 21.33
CA GLY A 446 -3.90 -21.60 20.68
C GLY A 446 -5.08 -22.57 20.60
N ASP A 447 -4.96 -23.77 21.13
CA ASP A 447 -6.09 -24.68 21.26
C ASP A 447 -7.02 -24.19 22.40
N ARG A 448 -8.16 -23.64 22.02
CA ARG A 448 -9.30 -23.40 22.90
C ARG A 448 -10.49 -24.24 22.48
#